data_3a1dd2917fb3db1dc923b0ac51b55d65
#
_entry.id   3a1dd2917fb3db1dc923b0ac51b55d65
#
_cell.length_a   1.000
_cell.length_b   1.000
_cell.length_c   1.000
_cell.angle_alpha   90.00
_cell.angle_beta   90.00
_cell.angle_gamma   90.00
#
_symmetry.space_group_name_H-M   'P 1'
#
loop_
_entity.id
_entity.type
_entity.pdbx_description
1 polymer ?
#
loop_
_entity_poly.entity_id
_entity_poly.type
_entity_poly.pdbx_seq_one_letter_code
_entity_poly.pdbx_strand_id
1 'polypeptide(L)'
;MNHAPEIRVAVSSDAAQITAVINAAFRIAEEFFVDGNRIAIEEVRQLFRKGVFLVAGGEDRLGGCVYVEPRGERAYLGLLSVDPAQQQSGLGSRLMTAGEQFCRERGARFMDIYIVNLRTELPAFYERRGYFENGTTPFPADVPTKQPCHFINMSKPL
;
A
#
# COMPACT_ATOMS: atom_id res chain seq x y z
N MET A 1 4.68 28.66 1.95
CA MET A 1 5.48 27.61 1.28
C MET A 1 4.87 26.25 1.59
N ASN A 2 4.52 25.54 0.54
CA ASN A 2 4.02 24.18 0.69
C ASN A 2 5.19 23.22 0.80
N HIS A 3 5.45 22.73 2.01
CA HIS A 3 6.40 21.66 2.19
C HIS A 3 5.70 20.32 1.97
N ALA A 4 6.36 19.41 1.22
CA ALA A 4 5.87 18.06 1.11
C ALA A 4 5.87 17.41 2.50
N PRO A 5 4.83 16.64 2.85
CA PRO A 5 4.77 15.99 4.18
C PRO A 5 5.98 15.08 4.39
N GLU A 6 6.54 15.11 5.59
CA GLU A 6 7.58 14.16 5.96
C GLU A 6 7.02 12.76 6.06
N ILE A 7 7.82 11.80 5.62
CA ILE A 7 7.50 10.38 5.75
C ILE A 7 8.23 9.85 6.98
N ARG A 8 7.49 9.19 7.87
CA ARG A 8 8.02 8.62 9.11
C ARG A 8 7.49 7.22 9.34
N VAL A 9 8.16 6.47 10.19
CA VAL A 9 7.66 5.18 10.66
C VAL A 9 6.50 5.44 11.61
N ALA A 10 5.39 4.75 11.37
CA ALA A 10 4.19 4.88 12.19
C ALA A 10 4.38 4.22 13.56
N VAL A 11 3.69 4.75 14.55
CA VAL A 11 3.57 4.17 15.88
C VAL A 11 2.15 3.68 16.11
N SER A 12 1.93 2.87 17.14
CA SER A 12 0.63 2.23 17.37
C SER A 12 -0.54 3.21 17.48
N SER A 13 -0.29 4.41 17.99
CA SER A 13 -1.34 5.44 18.08
C SER A 13 -1.78 5.99 16.71
N ASP A 14 -1.05 5.70 15.65
CA ASP A 14 -1.45 6.09 14.29
C ASP A 14 -2.50 5.15 13.67
N ALA A 15 -2.83 4.03 14.34
CA ALA A 15 -3.64 2.97 13.74
C ALA A 15 -5.00 3.46 13.22
N ALA A 16 -5.68 4.32 13.98
CA ALA A 16 -6.99 4.85 13.56
C ALA A 16 -6.90 5.70 12.29
N GLN A 17 -5.89 6.56 12.21
CA GLN A 17 -5.69 7.42 11.04
C GLN A 17 -5.24 6.62 9.82
N ILE A 18 -4.41 5.58 10.02
CA ILE A 18 -4.02 4.66 8.96
C ILE A 18 -5.25 3.94 8.40
N THR A 19 -6.10 3.42 9.27
CA THR A 19 -7.34 2.76 8.85
C THR A 19 -8.21 3.72 8.03
N ALA A 20 -8.35 4.96 8.47
CA ALA A 20 -9.16 5.96 7.78
C ALA A 20 -8.61 6.28 6.39
N VAL A 21 -7.31 6.49 6.24
CA VAL A 21 -6.73 6.85 4.94
C VAL A 21 -6.77 5.69 3.97
N ILE A 22 -6.55 4.46 4.44
CA ILE A 22 -6.68 3.27 3.59
C ILE A 22 -8.11 3.15 3.07
N ASN A 23 -9.08 3.20 3.95
CA ASN A 23 -10.48 3.02 3.55
C ASN A 23 -10.96 4.14 2.63
N ALA A 24 -10.55 5.39 2.86
CA ALA A 24 -10.91 6.50 1.99
C ALA A 24 -10.34 6.32 0.59
N ALA A 25 -9.08 5.95 0.48
CA ALA A 25 -8.42 5.75 -0.82
C ALA A 25 -9.02 4.57 -1.59
N PHE A 26 -9.21 3.44 -0.92
CA PHE A 26 -9.70 2.21 -1.57
C PHE A 26 -11.19 2.28 -1.89
N ARG A 27 -11.99 3.02 -1.14
CA ARG A 27 -13.40 3.20 -1.45
C ARG A 27 -13.59 3.78 -2.84
N ILE A 28 -12.87 4.85 -3.15
CA ILE A 28 -12.95 5.49 -4.47
C ILE A 28 -12.42 4.57 -5.56
N ALA A 29 -11.30 3.89 -5.30
CA ALA A 29 -10.61 3.10 -6.30
C ALA A 29 -11.27 1.75 -6.58
N GLU A 30 -11.94 1.15 -5.59
CA GLU A 30 -12.37 -0.26 -5.64
C GLU A 30 -13.86 -0.48 -5.38
N GLU A 31 -14.66 0.57 -5.15
CA GLU A 31 -16.09 0.40 -4.88
C GLU A 31 -16.85 -0.28 -6.02
N PHE A 32 -16.32 -0.27 -7.24
CA PHE A 32 -16.98 -0.89 -8.37
C PHE A 32 -16.91 -2.43 -8.32
N PHE A 33 -16.05 -3.02 -7.49
CA PHE A 33 -15.97 -4.49 -7.39
C PHE A 33 -15.89 -5.02 -5.96
N VAL A 34 -15.64 -4.19 -4.95
CA VAL A 34 -15.59 -4.63 -3.54
C VAL A 34 -16.63 -3.85 -2.74
N ASP A 35 -17.38 -4.56 -1.92
CA ASP A 35 -18.33 -3.96 -0.99
C ASP A 35 -17.68 -3.75 0.38
N GLY A 36 -18.00 -2.62 1.03
CA GLY A 36 -17.56 -2.32 2.39
C GLY A 36 -16.16 -1.73 2.45
N ASN A 37 -15.64 -1.67 3.67
CA ASN A 37 -14.32 -1.13 3.93
C ASN A 37 -13.22 -2.11 3.53
N ARG A 38 -12.09 -1.57 3.09
CA ARG A 38 -10.93 -2.36 2.70
C ARG A 38 -10.31 -3.06 3.91
N ILE A 39 -10.28 -2.40 5.05
CA ILE A 39 -9.57 -2.91 6.23
C ILE A 39 -10.26 -2.42 7.52
N ALA A 40 -10.18 -3.22 8.58
CA ALA A 40 -10.60 -2.85 9.91
C ALA A 40 -9.38 -2.46 10.77
N ILE A 41 -9.60 -1.66 11.80
CA ILE A 41 -8.51 -1.21 12.67
C ILE A 41 -7.77 -2.38 13.32
N GLU A 42 -8.50 -3.46 13.65
CA GLU A 42 -7.87 -4.65 14.24
C GLU A 42 -6.87 -5.31 13.31
N GLU A 43 -7.16 -5.31 12.00
CA GLU A 43 -6.22 -5.82 11.00
C GLU A 43 -4.98 -4.93 10.89
N VAL A 44 -5.16 -3.61 10.98
CA VAL A 44 -4.02 -2.66 11.01
C VAL A 44 -3.14 -2.96 12.22
N ARG A 45 -3.74 -3.18 13.39
CA ARG A 45 -2.99 -3.52 14.60
C ARG A 45 -2.22 -4.82 14.47
N GLN A 46 -2.81 -5.82 13.82
CA GLN A 46 -2.12 -7.09 13.54
C GLN A 46 -0.92 -6.89 12.61
N LEU A 47 -1.07 -6.04 11.61
CA LEU A 47 0.02 -5.74 10.66
C LEU A 47 1.20 -5.04 11.33
N PHE A 48 0.97 -4.22 12.36
CA PHE A 48 2.05 -3.65 13.16
C PHE A 48 2.97 -4.69 13.79
N ARG A 49 2.46 -5.90 14.01
CA ARG A 49 3.25 -7.00 14.60
C ARG A 49 4.12 -7.71 13.58
N LYS A 50 3.79 -7.61 12.30
CA LYS A 50 4.48 -8.33 11.22
C LYS A 50 5.41 -7.45 10.41
N GLY A 51 5.11 -6.18 10.34
CA GLY A 51 5.84 -5.24 9.50
C GLY A 51 5.71 -3.82 9.99
N VAL A 52 5.87 -2.88 9.07
CA VAL A 52 5.96 -1.47 9.39
C VAL A 52 5.04 -0.68 8.45
N PHE A 53 4.31 0.27 9.01
CA PHE A 53 3.69 1.31 8.21
C PHE A 53 4.59 2.53 8.15
N LEU A 54 4.75 3.08 6.96
CA LEU A 54 5.31 4.41 6.75
C LEU A 54 4.15 5.35 6.46
N VAL A 55 4.15 6.50 7.11
CA VAL A 55 3.05 7.44 7.02
C VAL A 55 3.56 8.83 6.67
N ALA A 56 2.72 9.61 6.02
CA ALA A 56 3.00 10.99 5.67
C ALA A 56 1.85 11.86 6.12
N GLY A 57 2.15 13.01 6.73
CA GLY A 57 1.13 13.96 7.14
C GLY A 57 1.24 14.37 8.58
N GLY A 58 0.32 15.24 8.98
CA GLY A 58 0.33 15.89 10.27
C GLY A 58 -0.36 15.11 11.38
N GLU A 59 -0.53 15.77 12.51
CA GLU A 59 -1.04 15.17 13.75
C GLU A 59 -2.52 14.77 13.65
N ASP A 60 -3.31 15.55 12.90
CA ASP A 60 -4.77 15.35 12.85
C ASP A 60 -5.22 14.46 11.73
N ARG A 61 -4.47 14.41 10.62
CA ARG A 61 -4.85 13.66 9.43
C ARG A 61 -3.63 13.26 8.61
N LEU A 62 -3.55 11.98 8.28
CA LEU A 62 -2.50 11.47 7.41
C LEU A 62 -2.85 11.75 5.95
N GLY A 63 -1.84 12.19 5.18
CA GLY A 63 -1.97 12.32 3.73
C GLY A 63 -1.81 11.01 2.99
N GLY A 64 -1.14 10.04 3.59
CA GLY A 64 -0.97 8.73 2.99
C GLY A 64 -0.21 7.77 3.86
N CYS A 65 -0.19 6.51 3.43
CA CYS A 65 0.58 5.45 4.10
C CYS A 65 0.98 4.37 3.11
N VAL A 66 1.93 3.53 3.53
CA VAL A 66 2.28 2.29 2.85
C VAL A 66 2.71 1.28 3.92
N TYR A 67 2.37 0.02 3.70
CA TYR A 67 2.81 -1.09 4.56
C TYR A 67 3.95 -1.83 3.88
N VAL A 68 5.01 -2.12 4.64
CA VAL A 68 6.13 -2.93 4.16
C VAL A 68 6.46 -4.01 5.18
N GLU A 69 6.87 -5.18 4.67
CA GLU A 69 7.18 -6.32 5.51
C GLU A 69 8.43 -7.01 4.97
N PRO A 70 9.61 -6.73 5.58
CA PRO A 70 10.82 -7.46 5.22
C PRO A 70 10.68 -8.95 5.57
N ARG A 71 11.08 -9.82 4.62
CA ARG A 71 11.01 -11.29 4.77
C ARG A 71 12.32 -11.92 4.30
N GLY A 72 13.45 -11.48 4.86
CA GLY A 72 14.77 -11.92 4.40
C GLY A 72 15.19 -11.21 3.11
N GLU A 73 15.53 -11.97 2.08
CA GLU A 73 15.94 -11.39 0.78
C GLU A 73 14.78 -10.73 0.03
N ARG A 74 13.55 -11.10 0.36
CA ARG A 74 12.37 -10.51 -0.26
C ARG A 74 11.63 -9.66 0.76
N ALA A 75 10.87 -8.70 0.27
CA ALA A 75 9.99 -7.89 1.09
C ALA A 75 8.64 -7.75 0.38
N TYR A 76 7.62 -7.45 1.16
CA TYR A 76 6.28 -7.18 0.66
C TYR A 76 5.94 -5.71 0.86
N LEU A 77 5.34 -5.09 -0.15
CA LEU A 77 4.79 -3.73 -0.07
C LEU A 77 3.30 -3.80 -0.42
N GLY A 78 2.48 -3.22 0.42
CA GLY A 78 1.04 -3.21 0.19
C GLY A 78 0.34 -2.03 0.84
N LEU A 79 -0.96 -1.96 0.63
CA LEU A 79 -1.83 -0.95 1.22
C LEU A 79 -1.38 0.49 0.96
N LEU A 80 -0.71 0.73 -0.18
CA LEU A 80 -0.33 2.06 -0.59
C LEU A 80 -1.60 2.91 -0.76
N SER A 81 -1.71 3.94 0.03
CA SER A 81 -2.92 4.76 0.10
C SER A 81 -2.55 6.22 0.21
N VAL A 82 -3.20 7.05 -0.61
CA VAL A 82 -3.07 8.51 -0.55
C VAL A 82 -4.46 9.09 -0.37
N ASP A 83 -4.58 10.03 0.57
CA ASP A 83 -5.84 10.74 0.79
C ASP A 83 -6.34 11.27 -0.56
N PRO A 84 -7.61 11.01 -0.94
CA PRO A 84 -8.16 11.49 -2.20
C PRO A 84 -7.95 12.98 -2.45
N ALA A 85 -7.92 13.79 -1.40
CA ALA A 85 -7.67 15.23 -1.50
C ALA A 85 -6.22 15.56 -1.88
N GLN A 86 -5.30 14.60 -1.77
CA GLN A 86 -3.86 14.80 -2.03
C GLN A 86 -3.33 13.92 -3.15
N GLN A 87 -4.18 13.25 -3.90
CA GLN A 87 -3.76 12.45 -5.05
C GLN A 87 -3.16 13.36 -6.12
N GLN A 88 -2.27 12.79 -6.94
CA GLN A 88 -1.50 13.48 -7.97
C GLN A 88 -0.46 14.46 -7.43
N SER A 89 -0.15 14.40 -6.14
CA SER A 89 0.89 15.21 -5.50
C SER A 89 2.29 14.58 -5.56
N GLY A 90 2.39 13.33 -6.07
CA GLY A 90 3.62 12.55 -6.04
C GLY A 90 3.85 11.84 -4.71
N LEU A 91 2.93 11.94 -3.76
CA LEU A 91 3.08 11.34 -2.44
C LEU A 91 3.14 9.82 -2.50
N GLY A 92 2.33 9.19 -3.36
CA GLY A 92 2.34 7.73 -3.55
C GLY A 92 3.72 7.23 -3.98
N SER A 93 4.35 7.89 -4.94
CA SER A 93 5.71 7.54 -5.39
C SER A 93 6.73 7.72 -4.28
N ARG A 94 6.61 8.78 -3.49
CA ARG A 94 7.52 9.03 -2.36
C ARG A 94 7.38 7.97 -1.28
N LEU A 95 6.16 7.56 -0.98
CA LEU A 95 5.90 6.48 -0.01
C LEU A 95 6.47 5.16 -0.50
N MET A 96 6.32 4.83 -1.78
CA MET A 96 6.93 3.64 -2.36
C MET A 96 8.44 3.66 -2.23
N THR A 97 9.07 4.77 -2.62
CA THR A 97 10.53 4.93 -2.54
C THR A 97 11.01 4.77 -1.09
N ALA A 98 10.30 5.37 -0.15
CA ALA A 98 10.63 5.24 1.27
C ALA A 98 10.49 3.78 1.75
N GLY A 99 9.45 3.08 1.32
CA GLY A 99 9.25 1.66 1.65
C GLY A 99 10.34 0.77 1.08
N GLU A 100 10.72 1.00 -0.17
CA GLU A 100 11.81 0.27 -0.81
C GLU A 100 13.13 0.50 -0.09
N GLN A 101 13.43 1.74 0.25
CA GLN A 101 14.65 2.09 0.97
C GLN A 101 14.69 1.44 2.36
N PHE A 102 13.56 1.49 3.07
CA PHE A 102 13.44 0.87 4.40
C PHE A 102 13.78 -0.63 4.33
N CYS A 103 13.23 -1.33 3.34
CA CYS A 103 13.46 -2.77 3.19
C CYS A 103 14.88 -3.08 2.69
N ARG A 104 15.42 -2.25 1.80
CA ARG A 104 16.79 -2.41 1.30
C ARG A 104 17.79 -2.31 2.45
N GLU A 105 17.60 -1.37 3.35
CA GLU A 105 18.47 -1.17 4.53
C GLU A 105 18.43 -2.37 5.48
N ARG A 106 17.39 -3.21 5.38
CA ARG A 106 17.23 -4.42 6.19
C ARG A 106 17.60 -5.70 5.44
N GLY A 107 18.26 -5.56 4.31
CA GLY A 107 18.81 -6.70 3.57
C GLY A 107 17.90 -7.27 2.49
N ALA A 108 16.74 -6.68 2.25
CA ALA A 108 15.88 -7.13 1.16
C ALA A 108 16.52 -6.80 -0.20
N ARG A 109 16.42 -7.74 -1.12
CA ARG A 109 16.97 -7.61 -2.48
C ARG A 109 15.86 -7.51 -3.53
N PHE A 110 14.63 -7.85 -3.17
CA PHE A 110 13.47 -7.79 -4.05
C PHE A 110 12.27 -7.30 -3.28
N MET A 111 11.44 -6.49 -3.95
CA MET A 111 10.14 -6.08 -3.44
C MET A 111 9.05 -6.77 -4.24
N ASP A 112 8.09 -7.37 -3.52
CA ASP A 112 6.93 -8.03 -4.12
C ASP A 112 5.68 -7.21 -3.85
N ILE A 113 4.81 -7.11 -4.85
CA ILE A 113 3.49 -6.47 -4.72
C ILE A 113 2.44 -7.36 -5.35
N TYR A 114 1.18 -7.20 -4.90
CA TYR A 114 0.01 -7.89 -5.44
C TYR A 114 -1.02 -6.82 -5.82
N ILE A 115 -1.47 -6.83 -7.07
CA ILE A 115 -2.46 -5.86 -7.54
C ILE A 115 -3.67 -6.59 -8.10
N VAL A 116 -4.87 -6.06 -7.83
CA VAL A 116 -6.11 -6.66 -8.35
C VAL A 116 -6.18 -6.42 -9.84
N ASN A 117 -6.45 -7.48 -10.62
CA ASN A 117 -6.48 -7.39 -12.08
C ASN A 117 -7.53 -6.41 -12.62
N LEU A 118 -8.57 -6.13 -11.85
CA LEU A 118 -9.61 -5.18 -12.24
C LEU A 118 -9.14 -3.71 -12.18
N ARG A 119 -8.04 -3.44 -11.47
CA ARG A 119 -7.39 -2.13 -11.42
C ARG A 119 -6.43 -2.01 -12.60
N THR A 120 -6.99 -1.81 -13.80
CA THR A 120 -6.25 -1.88 -15.07
C THR A 120 -5.20 -0.79 -15.24
N GLU A 121 -5.27 0.29 -14.45
CA GLU A 121 -4.28 1.38 -14.45
C GLU A 121 -3.01 1.04 -13.67
N LEU A 122 -3.05 0.04 -12.78
CA LEU A 122 -1.94 -0.25 -11.87
C LEU A 122 -0.73 -0.90 -12.52
N PRO A 123 -0.86 -1.85 -13.46
CA PRO A 123 0.34 -2.45 -14.06
C PRO A 123 1.30 -1.41 -14.64
N ALA A 124 0.79 -0.46 -15.43
CA ALA A 124 1.62 0.59 -16.01
C ALA A 124 2.23 1.50 -14.95
N PHE A 125 1.46 1.81 -13.90
CA PHE A 125 1.94 2.63 -12.78
C PHE A 125 3.17 1.99 -12.13
N TYR A 126 3.12 0.69 -11.87
CA TYR A 126 4.22 -0.01 -11.21
C TYR A 126 5.35 -0.33 -12.17
N GLU A 127 5.06 -0.65 -13.45
CA GLU A 127 6.09 -0.88 -14.46
C GLU A 127 7.00 0.34 -14.62
N ARG A 128 6.43 1.53 -14.61
CA ARG A 128 7.22 2.77 -14.67
C ARG A 128 8.15 2.94 -13.48
N ARG A 129 7.91 2.21 -12.40
CA ARG A 129 8.72 2.26 -11.18
C ARG A 129 9.66 1.06 -11.04
N GLY A 130 9.78 0.26 -12.09
CA GLY A 130 10.73 -0.85 -12.15
C GLY A 130 10.17 -2.21 -11.78
N TYR A 131 8.86 -2.31 -11.58
CA TYR A 131 8.22 -3.60 -11.29
C TYR A 131 7.89 -4.33 -12.59
N PHE A 132 7.94 -5.66 -12.55
CA PHE A 132 7.55 -6.52 -13.67
C PHE A 132 6.62 -7.62 -13.17
N GLU A 133 5.70 -8.04 -14.04
CA GLU A 133 4.77 -9.13 -13.72
C GLU A 133 5.52 -10.47 -13.67
N ASN A 134 5.23 -11.30 -12.67
CA ASN A 134 5.86 -12.59 -12.52
C ASN A 134 4.91 -13.71 -12.06
N GLY A 135 3.61 -13.50 -12.12
CA GLY A 135 2.65 -14.55 -11.78
C GLY A 135 1.29 -13.99 -11.38
N THR A 136 0.45 -14.89 -10.90
CA THR A 136 -0.89 -14.54 -10.40
C THR A 136 -1.15 -15.27 -9.09
N THR A 137 -2.07 -14.72 -8.29
CA THR A 137 -2.52 -15.33 -7.02
C THR A 137 -4.05 -15.22 -6.97
N PRO A 138 -4.76 -16.28 -6.53
CA PRO A 138 -6.21 -16.19 -6.36
C PRO A 138 -6.60 -15.11 -5.36
N PHE A 139 -7.70 -14.42 -5.63
CA PHE A 139 -8.28 -13.49 -4.67
C PHE A 139 -8.91 -14.27 -3.52
N PRO A 140 -8.86 -13.76 -2.26
CA PRO A 140 -9.44 -14.50 -1.12
C PRO A 140 -10.92 -14.77 -1.32
N ALA A 141 -11.32 -16.05 -1.16
CA ALA A 141 -12.70 -16.48 -1.39
C ALA A 141 -13.69 -15.90 -0.36
N ASP A 142 -13.20 -15.53 0.81
CA ASP A 142 -14.00 -14.96 1.90
C ASP A 142 -14.26 -13.45 1.77
N VAL A 143 -13.64 -12.79 0.78
CA VAL A 143 -13.88 -11.37 0.52
C VAL A 143 -14.96 -11.25 -0.56
N PRO A 144 -16.12 -10.64 -0.25
CA PRO A 144 -17.18 -10.49 -1.24
C PRO A 144 -16.77 -9.51 -2.33
N THR A 145 -16.97 -9.91 -3.59
CA THR A 145 -16.69 -9.08 -4.74
C THR A 145 -17.88 -9.09 -5.69
N LYS A 146 -18.06 -7.99 -6.42
CA LYS A 146 -19.13 -7.84 -7.42
C LYS A 146 -18.78 -8.52 -8.74
N GLN A 147 -17.51 -8.81 -8.97
CA GLN A 147 -16.98 -9.42 -10.18
C GLN A 147 -15.88 -10.39 -9.84
N PRO A 148 -15.69 -11.46 -10.63
CA PRO A 148 -14.53 -12.33 -10.46
C PRO A 148 -13.22 -11.56 -10.61
N CYS A 149 -12.27 -11.81 -9.74
CA CYS A 149 -10.97 -11.15 -9.80
C CYS A 149 -9.86 -12.04 -9.25
N HIS A 150 -8.63 -11.64 -9.54
CA HIS A 150 -7.42 -12.30 -9.02
C HIS A 150 -6.33 -11.23 -8.85
N PHE A 151 -5.24 -11.62 -8.19
CA PHE A 151 -4.08 -10.75 -8.09
C PHE A 151 -3.10 -11.00 -9.22
N ILE A 152 -2.54 -9.93 -9.74
CA ILE A 152 -1.34 -9.95 -10.57
C ILE A 152 -0.17 -9.73 -9.63
N ASN A 153 0.83 -10.62 -9.67
CA ASN A 153 2.03 -10.50 -8.84
C ASN A 153 3.10 -9.75 -9.61
N MET A 154 3.72 -8.78 -8.98
CA MET A 154 4.82 -8.02 -9.58
C MET A 154 5.98 -7.94 -8.61
N SER A 155 7.18 -7.82 -9.14
CA SER A 155 8.40 -7.73 -8.34
C SER A 155 9.36 -6.71 -8.93
N LYS A 156 10.26 -6.22 -8.07
CA LYS A 156 11.29 -5.26 -8.44
C LYS A 156 12.59 -5.60 -7.71
N PRO A 157 13.74 -5.66 -8.41
CA PRO A 157 15.05 -5.72 -7.73
C PRO A 157 15.31 -4.43 -6.97
N LEU A 158 15.79 -4.57 -5.75
CA LEU A 158 16.11 -3.42 -4.91
C LEU A 158 17.59 -3.06 -4.94
#